data_4e531c6ca5fc3cd7b7291652cecf6fb0
#
_entry.id   4e531c6ca5fc3cd7b7291652cecf6fb0
#
_cell.length_a   1.000
_cell.length_b   1.000
_cell.length_c   1.000
_cell.angle_alpha   90.00
_cell.angle_beta   90.00
_cell.angle_gamma   90.00
#
_symmetry.space_group_name_H-M   'P 1'
#
loop_
_entity.id
_entity.type
_entity.pdbx_description
1 polymer ?
#
loop_
_entity_poly.entity_id
_entity_poly.type
_entity_poly.pdbx_seq_one_letter_code
_entity_poly.pdbx_strand_id
1 'polypeptide(L)'
;MRSEDLPTLSESMEMYLNKPYGGLFGSSVVAQVVEEIVSDPTMDYRPGYLEELTGASAPSIREALATLVDLGLLKKGNMTGRHPVYRVNVASKKFAALSLLAYAILDDRDGTDCMADAVHDYYSKVVREKYEPIAIATTAYYSPGSLPGRPGGTIRIEQGNYSGSV
;
A
#
# COMPACT_ATOMS: atom_id res chain seq x y z
N MET A 1 17.88 -26.54 -5.17
CA MET A 1 18.08 -25.18 -5.66
C MET A 1 19.13 -24.55 -4.78
N ARG A 2 20.24 -24.14 -5.37
CA ARG A 2 21.33 -23.49 -4.60
C ARG A 2 20.92 -22.05 -4.32
N SER A 3 21.22 -21.59 -3.12
CA SER A 3 20.96 -20.21 -2.65
C SER A 3 21.64 -19.11 -3.48
N GLU A 4 22.44 -19.49 -4.47
CA GLU A 4 23.25 -18.61 -5.29
C GLU A 4 22.55 -18.08 -6.56
N ASP A 5 21.34 -18.60 -6.87
CA ASP A 5 20.59 -18.25 -8.08
C ASP A 5 19.50 -17.19 -7.84
N LEU A 6 19.39 -16.62 -6.66
CA LEU A 6 18.46 -15.51 -6.40
C LEU A 6 19.05 -14.20 -6.91
N PRO A 7 18.29 -13.41 -7.70
CA PRO A 7 18.76 -12.10 -8.13
C PRO A 7 19.07 -11.24 -6.89
N THR A 8 20.30 -10.80 -6.78
CA THR A 8 20.71 -9.82 -5.77
C THR A 8 20.01 -8.51 -6.07
N LEU A 9 19.17 -8.06 -5.15
CA LEU A 9 18.58 -6.73 -5.22
C LEU A 9 19.69 -5.68 -5.13
N SER A 10 19.53 -4.59 -5.86
CA SER A 10 20.45 -3.47 -5.71
C SER A 10 20.33 -2.90 -4.30
N GLU A 11 21.44 -2.45 -3.73
CA GLU A 11 21.49 -1.86 -2.37
C GLU A 11 20.46 -0.73 -2.18
N SER A 12 20.15 0.01 -3.26
CA SER A 12 19.09 1.02 -3.27
C SER A 12 17.67 0.45 -3.14
N MET A 13 17.45 -0.80 -3.52
CA MET A 13 16.12 -1.44 -3.39
C MET A 13 15.98 -2.16 -2.05
N GLU A 14 17.07 -2.62 -1.45
CA GLU A 14 17.03 -3.27 -0.14
C GLU A 14 16.46 -2.36 0.94
N MET A 15 16.76 -1.06 0.89
CA MET A 15 16.24 -0.08 1.85
C MET A 15 14.70 0.07 1.80
N TYR A 16 14.06 -0.30 0.68
CA TYR A 16 12.60 -0.21 0.51
C TYR A 16 11.87 -1.50 0.85
N LEU A 17 12.55 -2.65 0.94
CA LEU A 17 11.93 -3.95 1.20
C LEU A 17 11.11 -3.99 2.50
N ASN A 18 11.56 -3.24 3.51
CA ASN A 18 10.93 -3.18 4.83
C ASN A 18 10.04 -1.95 5.03
N LYS A 19 9.86 -1.14 3.99
CA LYS A 19 9.01 0.06 4.03
C LYS A 19 7.58 -0.30 3.62
N PRO A 20 6.55 0.29 4.24
CA PRO A 20 5.15 -0.03 3.98
C PRO A 20 4.75 0.01 2.51
N TYR A 21 5.34 0.91 1.74
CA TYR A 21 4.98 1.11 0.34
C TYR A 21 6.02 0.61 -0.67
N GLY A 22 7.09 -0.07 -0.20
CA GLY A 22 8.10 -0.65 -1.09
C GLY A 22 8.69 0.32 -2.11
N GLY A 23 8.78 1.60 -1.78
CA GLY A 23 9.27 2.65 -2.68
C GLY A 23 8.25 3.17 -3.69
N LEU A 24 6.97 2.76 -3.63
CA LEU A 24 5.90 3.18 -4.54
C LEU A 24 5.81 4.71 -4.69
N PHE A 25 6.02 5.46 -3.62
CA PHE A 25 5.95 6.93 -3.61
C PHE A 25 7.31 7.60 -3.80
N GLY A 26 8.35 6.84 -4.12
CA GLY A 26 9.71 7.33 -4.28
C GLY A 26 10.36 7.76 -2.96
N SER A 27 11.36 8.63 -3.03
CA SER A 27 12.22 9.02 -1.91
C SER A 27 12.02 10.45 -1.42
N SER A 28 10.90 11.10 -1.75
CA SER A 28 10.63 12.44 -1.24
C SER A 28 10.50 12.44 0.29
N VAL A 29 10.86 13.54 0.94
CA VAL A 29 10.76 13.65 2.41
C VAL A 29 9.33 13.41 2.90
N VAL A 30 8.33 13.91 2.16
CA VAL A 30 6.91 13.66 2.47
C VAL A 30 6.59 12.16 2.40
N ALA A 31 7.07 11.47 1.37
CA ALA A 31 6.85 10.02 1.22
C ALA A 31 7.48 9.24 2.38
N GLN A 32 8.72 9.58 2.74
CA GLN A 32 9.40 8.94 3.86
C GLN A 32 8.68 9.16 5.19
N VAL A 33 8.20 10.39 5.45
CA VAL A 33 7.41 10.66 6.67
C VAL A 33 6.07 9.92 6.63
N VAL A 34 5.41 9.78 5.46
CA VAL A 34 4.19 8.99 5.32
C VAL A 34 4.45 7.52 5.64
N GLU A 35 5.54 6.94 5.16
CA GLU A 35 5.92 5.57 5.48
C GLU A 35 6.09 5.36 6.99
N GLU A 36 6.73 6.30 7.67
CA GLU A 36 6.93 6.20 9.12
C GLU A 36 5.60 6.29 9.90
N ILE A 37 4.74 7.26 9.57
CA ILE A 37 3.46 7.42 10.29
C ILE A 37 2.48 6.26 10.04
N VAL A 38 2.63 5.53 8.94
CA VAL A 38 1.84 4.34 8.67
C VAL A 38 2.43 3.12 9.39
N SER A 39 3.76 3.04 9.51
CA SER A 39 4.43 1.97 10.25
C SER A 39 4.10 1.98 11.74
N ASP A 40 4.07 3.17 12.38
CA ASP A 40 3.69 3.32 13.78
C ASP A 40 2.74 4.50 13.99
N PRO A 41 1.43 4.28 13.83
CA PRO A 41 0.43 5.33 13.97
C PRO A 41 0.21 5.81 15.42
N THR A 42 0.79 5.13 16.39
CA THR A 42 0.60 5.43 17.82
C THR A 42 1.66 6.39 18.37
N MET A 43 2.73 6.57 17.61
CA MET A 43 3.88 7.35 18.03
C MET A 43 3.61 8.86 18.02
N ASP A 44 4.22 9.57 18.96
CA ASP A 44 4.31 11.03 19.00
C ASP A 44 5.54 11.49 18.20
N TYR A 45 5.32 12.03 17.01
CA TYR A 45 6.39 12.44 16.11
C TYR A 45 6.92 13.82 16.42
N ARG A 46 8.25 13.93 16.49
CA ARG A 46 8.98 15.19 16.67
C ARG A 46 9.85 15.46 15.45
N PRO A 47 10.02 16.74 15.04
CA PRO A 47 10.87 17.06 13.89
C PRO A 47 12.26 16.45 13.98
N GLY A 48 12.96 16.60 15.11
CA GLY A 48 14.31 16.06 15.29
C GLY A 48 14.41 14.55 15.14
N TYR A 49 13.41 13.79 15.60
CA TYR A 49 13.35 12.36 15.37
C TYR A 49 13.25 12.02 13.86
N LEU A 50 12.40 12.75 13.15
CA LEU A 50 12.23 12.54 11.70
C LEU A 50 13.47 12.98 10.90
N GLU A 51 14.20 13.99 11.37
CA GLU A 51 15.48 14.39 10.80
C GLU A 51 16.52 13.26 10.91
N GLU A 52 16.63 12.64 12.08
CA GLU A 52 17.53 11.50 12.31
C GLU A 52 17.15 10.28 11.46
N LEU A 53 15.85 10.00 11.38
CA LEU A 53 15.35 8.81 10.70
C LEU A 53 15.47 8.91 9.17
N THR A 54 15.15 10.07 8.61
CA THR A 54 15.11 10.27 7.15
C THR A 54 16.41 10.81 6.58
N GLY A 55 17.30 11.34 7.42
CA GLY A 55 18.48 12.09 7.00
C GLY A 55 18.18 13.41 6.29
N ALA A 56 16.90 13.85 6.31
CA ALA A 56 16.49 15.08 5.66
C ALA A 56 16.80 16.32 6.52
N SER A 57 16.93 17.48 5.89
CA SER A 57 17.19 18.72 6.59
C SER A 57 15.97 19.19 7.42
N ALA A 58 16.24 19.90 8.53
CA ALA A 58 15.20 20.45 9.38
C ALA A 58 14.15 21.33 8.64
N PRO A 59 14.52 22.16 7.66
CA PRO A 59 13.53 22.87 6.85
C PRO A 59 12.62 21.94 6.06
N SER A 60 13.18 20.91 5.40
CA SER A 60 12.43 19.95 4.59
C SER A 60 11.45 19.13 5.44
N ILE A 61 11.87 18.72 6.65
CA ILE A 61 10.98 18.04 7.60
C ILE A 61 9.84 18.93 8.04
N ARG A 62 10.10 20.21 8.33
CA ARG A 62 9.03 21.14 8.73
C ARG A 62 8.02 21.38 7.63
N GLU A 63 8.48 21.49 6.38
CA GLU A 63 7.63 21.61 5.20
C GLU A 63 6.77 20.34 5.00
N ALA A 64 7.38 19.17 5.09
CA ALA A 64 6.67 17.90 5.01
C ALA A 64 5.60 17.78 6.10
N LEU A 65 5.93 18.11 7.35
CA LEU A 65 4.98 18.07 8.46
C LEU A 65 3.84 19.08 8.28
N ALA A 66 4.12 20.30 7.79
CA ALA A 66 3.08 21.28 7.47
C ALA A 66 2.13 20.73 6.39
N THR A 67 2.68 20.19 5.31
CA THR A 67 1.91 19.56 4.23
C THR A 67 1.01 18.43 4.77
N LEU A 68 1.54 17.56 5.63
CA LEU A 68 0.77 16.45 6.19
C LEU A 68 -0.32 16.90 7.18
N VAL A 69 -0.10 18.00 7.88
CA VAL A 69 -1.15 18.65 8.71
C VAL A 69 -2.23 19.24 7.83
N ASP A 70 -1.88 19.96 6.77
CA ASP A 70 -2.84 20.57 5.83
C ASP A 70 -3.65 19.49 5.09
N LEU A 71 -3.03 18.35 4.79
CA LEU A 71 -3.71 17.17 4.24
C LEU A 71 -4.60 16.45 5.26
N GLY A 72 -4.51 16.80 6.54
CA GLY A 72 -5.28 16.17 7.63
C GLY A 72 -4.81 14.77 8.00
N LEU A 73 -3.59 14.41 7.64
CA LEU A 73 -2.94 13.13 8.02
C LEU A 73 -2.31 13.23 9.42
N LEU A 74 -1.83 14.41 9.78
CA LEU A 74 -1.28 14.69 11.10
C LEU A 74 -2.10 15.78 11.82
N LYS A 75 -2.06 15.72 13.14
CA LYS A 75 -2.54 16.76 14.04
C LYS A 75 -1.35 17.33 14.78
N LYS A 76 -1.23 18.66 14.77
CA LYS A 76 -0.24 19.34 15.60
C LYS A 76 -0.74 19.37 17.04
N GLY A 77 0.00 18.74 17.94
CA GLY A 77 -0.27 18.71 19.37
C GLY A 77 0.35 19.88 20.11
N ASN A 78 0.27 19.81 21.42
CA ASN A 78 0.86 20.83 22.30
C ASN A 78 2.40 20.80 22.22
N MET A 79 3.00 21.96 22.51
CA MET A 79 4.45 22.09 22.62
C MET A 79 4.95 21.26 23.80
N THR A 80 5.86 20.34 23.52
CA THR A 80 6.62 19.66 24.57
C THR A 80 8.06 20.16 24.49
N GLY A 81 8.42 21.08 25.37
CA GLY A 81 9.68 21.82 25.28
C GLY A 81 9.63 22.89 24.18
N ARG A 82 10.65 22.95 23.32
CA ARG A 82 10.80 23.98 22.26
C ARG A 82 10.14 23.62 20.93
N HIS A 83 9.70 22.37 20.76
CA HIS A 83 9.21 21.86 19.48
C HIS A 83 7.79 21.29 19.62
N PRO A 84 6.94 21.48 18.60
CA PRO A 84 5.63 20.86 18.56
C PRO A 84 5.75 19.34 18.39
N VAL A 85 4.77 18.63 18.92
CA VAL A 85 4.59 17.21 18.74
C VAL A 85 3.49 17.00 17.70
N TYR A 86 3.67 16.03 16.82
CA TYR A 86 2.72 15.68 15.77
C TYR A 86 2.19 14.27 16.03
N ARG A 87 0.88 14.11 15.92
CA ARG A 87 0.19 12.84 16.09
C ARG A 87 -0.55 12.45 14.82
N VAL A 88 -0.59 11.17 14.55
CA VAL A 88 -1.35 10.66 13.41
C VAL A 88 -2.84 10.90 13.62
N ASN A 89 -3.51 11.40 12.59
CA ASN A 89 -4.95 11.51 12.57
C ASN A 89 -5.57 10.20 12.08
N VAL A 90 -5.63 9.20 12.93
CA VAL A 90 -6.18 7.86 12.61
C VAL A 90 -7.64 7.89 12.16
N ALA A 91 -8.39 8.95 12.48
CA ALA A 91 -9.76 9.13 11.99
C ALA A 91 -9.82 9.69 10.56
N SER A 92 -8.68 10.06 9.97
CA SER A 92 -8.61 10.54 8.58
C SER A 92 -8.88 9.40 7.60
N LYS A 93 -9.85 9.62 6.69
CA LYS A 93 -10.11 8.68 5.60
C LYS A 93 -8.88 8.47 4.69
N LYS A 94 -8.06 9.51 4.52
CA LYS A 94 -6.81 9.43 3.76
C LYS A 94 -5.80 8.53 4.47
N PHE A 95 -5.68 8.65 5.80
CA PHE A 95 -4.83 7.77 6.57
C PHE A 95 -5.29 6.31 6.49
N ALA A 96 -6.59 6.07 6.66
CA ALA A 96 -7.15 4.73 6.50
C ALA A 96 -6.85 4.14 5.10
N ALA A 97 -7.00 4.94 4.04
CA ALA A 97 -6.68 4.50 2.67
C ALA A 97 -5.19 4.17 2.49
N LEU A 98 -4.28 4.97 3.07
CA LEU A 98 -2.84 4.68 3.06
C LEU A 98 -2.51 3.40 3.83
N SER A 99 -3.13 3.19 4.99
CA SER A 99 -2.95 1.95 5.76
C SER A 99 -3.45 0.73 4.99
N LEU A 100 -4.61 0.82 4.35
CA LEU A 100 -5.14 -0.27 3.50
C LEU A 100 -4.21 -0.57 2.32
N LEU A 101 -3.64 0.46 1.67
CA LEU A 101 -2.67 0.26 0.60
C LEU A 101 -1.39 -0.42 1.11
N ALA A 102 -0.89 -0.03 2.28
CA ALA A 102 0.26 -0.68 2.88
C ALA A 102 -0.01 -2.16 3.17
N TYR A 103 -1.17 -2.49 3.72
CA TYR A 103 -1.57 -3.90 3.95
C TYR A 103 -1.69 -4.68 2.64
N ALA A 104 -2.25 -4.09 1.58
CA ALA A 104 -2.35 -4.76 0.28
C ALA A 104 -0.97 -5.07 -0.31
N ILE A 105 -0.02 -4.14 -0.19
CA ILE A 105 1.37 -4.37 -0.63
C ILE A 105 2.05 -5.47 0.19
N LEU A 106 1.78 -5.51 1.50
CA LEU A 106 2.31 -6.57 2.36
C LEU A 106 1.70 -7.93 2.02
N ASP A 107 0.39 -8.00 1.74
CA ASP A 107 -0.29 -9.22 1.31
C ASP A 107 0.34 -9.76 0.02
N ASP A 108 0.54 -8.90 -0.98
CA ASP A 108 1.16 -9.29 -2.25
C ASP A 108 2.61 -9.80 -2.04
N ARG A 109 3.37 -9.15 -1.16
CA ARG A 109 4.74 -9.54 -0.87
C ARG A 109 4.84 -10.87 -0.12
N ASP A 110 3.99 -11.04 0.88
CA ASP A 110 4.05 -12.17 1.81
C ASP A 110 3.17 -13.34 1.36
N GLY A 111 2.40 -13.17 0.28
CA GLY A 111 1.48 -14.17 -0.24
C GLY A 111 0.31 -14.45 0.72
N THR A 112 -0.09 -13.45 1.50
CA THR A 112 -1.25 -13.51 2.39
C THR A 112 -2.49 -12.96 1.70
N ASP A 113 -3.64 -13.07 2.34
CA ASP A 113 -4.93 -12.66 1.77
C ASP A 113 -5.78 -11.90 2.82
N CYS A 114 -5.09 -11.15 3.68
CA CYS A 114 -5.72 -10.41 4.78
C CYS A 114 -6.66 -9.30 4.25
N MET A 115 -6.40 -8.81 3.03
CA MET A 115 -7.17 -7.74 2.42
C MET A 115 -8.29 -8.22 1.48
N ALA A 116 -8.43 -9.54 1.26
CA ALA A 116 -9.39 -10.09 0.31
C ALA A 116 -10.81 -9.61 0.53
N ASP A 117 -11.30 -9.65 1.76
CA ASP A 117 -12.66 -9.23 2.10
C ASP A 117 -12.87 -7.73 1.87
N ALA A 118 -11.90 -6.89 2.21
CA ALA A 118 -11.99 -5.44 2.00
C ALA A 118 -11.98 -5.09 0.51
N VAL A 119 -11.17 -5.76 -0.28
CA VAL A 119 -11.10 -5.62 -1.73
C VAL A 119 -12.38 -6.11 -2.37
N HIS A 120 -12.89 -7.27 -1.98
CA HIS A 120 -14.17 -7.82 -2.46
C HIS A 120 -15.33 -6.87 -2.15
N ASP A 121 -15.41 -6.35 -0.94
CA ASP A 121 -16.44 -5.39 -0.52
C ASP A 121 -16.38 -4.09 -1.35
N TYR A 122 -15.18 -3.57 -1.62
CA TYR A 122 -15.01 -2.41 -2.47
C TYR A 122 -15.50 -2.68 -3.89
N TYR A 123 -15.10 -3.78 -4.52
CA TYR A 123 -15.54 -4.13 -5.86
C TYR A 123 -17.06 -4.35 -5.94
N SER A 124 -17.64 -5.04 -4.97
CA SER A 124 -19.08 -5.32 -4.96
C SER A 124 -19.92 -4.06 -4.76
N LYS A 125 -19.48 -3.12 -3.92
CA LYS A 125 -20.25 -1.91 -3.57
C LYS A 125 -19.98 -0.71 -4.47
N VAL A 126 -18.75 -0.58 -5.00
CA VAL A 126 -18.34 0.64 -5.70
C VAL A 126 -18.15 0.41 -7.19
N VAL A 127 -17.53 -0.70 -7.57
CA VAL A 127 -17.21 -0.96 -8.97
C VAL A 127 -18.37 -1.58 -9.71
N ARG A 128 -19.02 -2.57 -9.11
CA ARG A 128 -20.15 -3.28 -9.73
C ARG A 128 -21.36 -2.38 -9.97
N GLU A 129 -21.60 -1.39 -9.10
CA GLU A 129 -22.71 -0.45 -9.29
C GLU A 129 -22.43 0.63 -10.33
N LYS A 130 -21.15 0.97 -10.58
CA LYS A 130 -20.77 2.06 -11.49
C LYS A 130 -20.29 1.62 -12.86
N TYR A 131 -19.77 0.40 -12.93
CA TYR A 131 -19.22 -0.13 -14.15
C TYR A 131 -19.93 -1.45 -14.43
N GLU A 132 -20.67 -1.54 -15.54
CA GLU A 132 -21.09 -2.83 -16.08
C GLU A 132 -19.84 -3.73 -16.16
N PRO A 133 -19.99 -5.04 -15.88
CA PRO A 133 -18.83 -5.88 -15.65
C PRO A 133 -17.92 -5.89 -16.87
N ILE A 134 -16.84 -5.18 -16.80
CA ILE A 134 -15.67 -5.60 -17.55
C ILE A 134 -15.41 -6.99 -17.01
N ALA A 135 -15.61 -8.01 -17.86
CA ALA A 135 -15.29 -9.38 -17.50
C ALA A 135 -13.84 -9.37 -17.01
N ILE A 136 -13.69 -9.32 -15.70
CA ILE A 136 -12.38 -9.52 -15.08
C ILE A 136 -12.09 -10.96 -15.40
N ALA A 137 -11.20 -11.17 -16.38
CA ALA A 137 -10.61 -12.47 -16.62
C ALA A 137 -10.07 -12.88 -15.25
N THR A 138 -10.74 -13.85 -14.64
CA THR A 138 -10.32 -14.44 -13.38
C THR A 138 -8.89 -14.87 -13.61
N THR A 139 -7.96 -14.08 -13.11
CA THR A 139 -6.56 -14.48 -13.09
C THR A 139 -6.57 -15.71 -12.22
N ALA A 140 -6.41 -16.87 -12.85
CA ALA A 140 -6.34 -18.13 -12.14
C ALA A 140 -5.23 -17.97 -11.10
N TYR A 141 -5.61 -17.93 -9.83
CA TYR A 141 -4.67 -18.02 -8.73
C TYR A 141 -3.84 -19.27 -8.94
N TYR A 142 -2.55 -19.07 -9.09
CA TYR A 142 -1.60 -20.14 -9.25
C TYR A 142 -1.54 -20.91 -7.93
N SER A 143 -2.28 -22.02 -7.85
CA SER A 143 -2.09 -22.96 -6.74
C SER A 143 -0.67 -23.48 -6.82
N PRO A 144 0.18 -23.30 -5.82
CA PRO A 144 1.51 -23.89 -5.81
C PRO A 144 1.37 -25.42 -5.70
N GLY A 145 1.44 -26.11 -6.82
CA GLY A 145 1.32 -27.58 -6.87
C GLY A 145 1.02 -28.17 -8.24
N SER A 146 0.68 -27.38 -9.26
CA SER A 146 0.42 -27.89 -10.60
C SER A 146 1.66 -27.72 -11.47
N LEU A 147 2.39 -28.80 -11.65
CA LEU A 147 3.47 -28.92 -12.65
C LEU A 147 2.90 -28.73 -14.07
N PRO A 148 3.62 -28.03 -14.97
CA PRO A 148 3.21 -27.86 -16.35
C PRO A 148 3.39 -29.20 -17.11
N GLY A 149 2.29 -29.83 -17.36
CA GLY A 149 2.22 -31.04 -18.17
C GLY A 149 1.25 -30.91 -19.32
N ARG A 150 1.80 -30.74 -20.52
CA ARG A 150 1.28 -30.90 -21.88
C ARG A 150 0.42 -29.78 -22.50
N PRO A 151 0.77 -29.34 -23.71
CA PRO A 151 -0.05 -28.48 -24.56
C PRO A 151 -1.14 -29.31 -25.23
N GLY A 152 -2.40 -28.93 -25.04
CA GLY A 152 -3.51 -29.55 -25.76
C GLY A 152 -4.84 -29.51 -24.98
N GLY A 153 -5.30 -28.35 -24.62
CA GLY A 153 -6.64 -28.16 -24.09
C GLY A 153 -7.36 -27.06 -24.87
N THR A 154 -8.32 -27.45 -25.70
CA THR A 154 -9.22 -26.54 -26.42
C THR A 154 -10.09 -25.82 -25.39
N ILE A 155 -9.99 -24.51 -25.32
CA ILE A 155 -10.87 -23.68 -24.51
C ILE A 155 -12.21 -23.60 -25.27
N ARG A 156 -13.24 -24.25 -24.73
CA ARG A 156 -14.61 -24.09 -25.19
C ARG A 156 -15.22 -22.89 -24.51
N ILE A 157 -15.42 -21.83 -25.27
CA ILE A 157 -16.14 -20.64 -24.78
C ILE A 157 -17.63 -20.93 -24.99
N GLU A 158 -18.37 -21.19 -23.94
CA GLU A 158 -19.85 -21.21 -23.99
C GLU A 158 -20.36 -19.76 -23.96
N GLN A 159 -20.91 -19.35 -25.09
CA GLN A 159 -21.68 -18.09 -25.18
C GLN A 159 -23.02 -18.29 -24.48
N GLY A 160 -23.17 -17.72 -23.31
CA GLY A 160 -24.46 -17.60 -22.63
C GLY A 160 -25.37 -16.61 -23.39
N ASN A 161 -26.40 -17.12 -24.05
CA ASN A 161 -27.46 -16.33 -24.65
C ASN A 161 -28.27 -15.63 -23.54
N TYR A 162 -28.14 -14.32 -23.44
CA TYR A 162 -29.12 -13.49 -22.75
C TYR A 162 -30.17 -13.03 -23.78
N SER A 163 -31.34 -13.68 -23.78
CA SER A 163 -32.54 -13.15 -24.44
C SER A 163 -33.16 -12.12 -23.51
N GLY A 164 -33.05 -10.83 -23.86
CA GLY A 164 -33.87 -9.80 -23.28
C GLY A 164 -35.30 -9.88 -23.83
N SER A 165 -36.27 -9.85 -22.94
CA SER A 165 -37.65 -9.52 -23.26
C SER A 165 -38.05 -8.26 -22.53
N VAL A 166 -38.44 -7.30 -23.31
CA VAL A 166 -39.33 -6.12 -23.19
C VAL A 166 -39.93 -5.83 -21.80
#